data_83b54d6dee7ac13f09b56fd54c3d26c0
#
_entry.id   83b54d6dee7ac13f09b56fd54c3d26c0
#
_cell.length_a   1.000
_cell.length_b   1.000
_cell.length_c   1.000
_cell.angle_alpha   90.00
_cell.angle_beta   90.00
_cell.angle_gamma   90.00
#
_symmetry.space_group_name_H-M   'P 1'
#
loop_
_entity.id
_entity.type
_entity.pdbx_description
1 polymer ?
#
loop_
_entity_poly.entity_id
_entity_poly.type
_entity_poly.pdbx_seq_one_letter_code
_entity_poly.pdbx_strand_id
1 'polypeptide(L)'
;MLEEEYNPRRKLPPHLKPAPLADPEFAFELRDATARDIPYMLEIYNHYVANSTVTFDEDPLTLKEMRSKFAHVEELGYPWIVAVSPRDVLLGYAYVTPWKPKAAYRFTVENSIYLGPASTGKGIGKALMAELLPRAKAAGVKEVIAVIADKGADASVAMHRNFGFTEIGHMGKVGFKFGRWLGTYLLQKSLK
;
A
#
# COMPACT_ATOMS: atom_id res chain seq x y z
N MET A 1 7.83 52.61 32.15
CA MET A 1 7.67 51.36 31.43
C MET A 1 6.57 50.60 32.16
N LEU A 2 5.38 50.46 31.53
CA LEU A 2 4.31 49.65 32.09
C LEU A 2 4.64 48.18 31.72
N GLU A 3 4.93 47.34 32.74
CA GLU A 3 4.97 45.91 32.58
C GLU A 3 3.57 45.44 32.25
N GLU A 4 3.34 45.07 30.98
CA GLU A 4 2.12 44.37 30.57
C GLU A 4 2.12 43.01 31.27
N GLU A 5 1.26 42.82 32.27
CA GLU A 5 1.02 41.52 32.88
C GLU A 5 0.63 40.49 31.79
N TYR A 6 1.50 39.53 31.55
CA TYR A 6 1.24 38.40 30.66
C TYR A 6 0.05 37.59 31.23
N ASN A 7 -1.10 37.72 30.57
CA ASN A 7 -2.30 36.95 30.90
C ASN A 7 -2.41 35.74 29.95
N PRO A 8 -2.04 34.50 30.39
CA PRO A 8 -2.08 33.30 29.54
C PRO A 8 -3.48 32.88 29.07
N ARG A 9 -4.56 33.52 29.62
CA ARG A 9 -5.95 33.23 29.22
C ARG A 9 -6.48 34.22 28.18
N ARG A 10 -5.71 35.23 27.78
CA ARG A 10 -6.13 36.21 26.76
C ARG A 10 -6.10 35.56 25.39
N LYS A 11 -7.27 35.24 24.86
CA LYS A 11 -7.39 34.77 23.47
C LYS A 11 -7.00 35.90 22.53
N LEU A 12 -5.95 35.71 21.73
CA LEU A 12 -5.57 36.67 20.69
C LEU A 12 -6.74 36.92 19.74
N PRO A 13 -7.02 38.17 19.38
CA PRO A 13 -7.97 38.49 18.32
C PRO A 13 -7.67 37.70 17.03
N PRO A 14 -8.68 37.35 16.22
CA PRO A 14 -8.49 36.53 15.03
C PRO A 14 -7.39 37.02 14.06
N HIS A 15 -7.24 38.34 13.92
CA HIS A 15 -6.24 38.99 13.04
C HIS A 15 -4.81 38.96 13.57
N LEU A 16 -4.61 38.67 14.88
CA LEU A 16 -3.30 38.52 15.51
C LEU A 16 -2.90 37.06 15.75
N LYS A 17 -3.79 36.11 15.45
CA LYS A 17 -3.44 34.70 15.48
C LYS A 17 -2.45 34.43 14.35
N PRO A 18 -1.27 33.84 14.61
CA PRO A 18 -0.43 33.39 13.53
C PRO A 18 -1.26 32.46 12.64
N ALA A 19 -1.15 32.65 11.32
CA ALA A 19 -1.73 31.69 10.39
C ALA A 19 -1.27 30.27 10.81
N PRO A 20 -2.17 29.28 10.81
CA PRO A 20 -1.74 27.91 11.05
C PRO A 20 -0.56 27.68 10.10
N LEU A 21 0.58 27.26 10.66
CA LEU A 21 1.68 26.78 9.84
C LEU A 21 1.06 25.69 8.98
N ALA A 22 1.01 25.91 7.66
CA ALA A 22 0.61 24.84 6.75
C ALA A 22 1.49 23.63 7.11
N ASP A 23 0.89 22.50 7.43
CA ASP A 23 1.64 21.27 7.63
C ASP A 23 2.56 21.13 6.43
N PRO A 24 3.88 20.91 6.64
CA PRO A 24 4.79 20.76 5.53
C PRO A 24 4.21 19.69 4.62
N GLU A 25 3.96 20.08 3.36
CA GLU A 25 3.34 19.20 2.38
C GLU A 25 4.13 17.88 2.40
N PHE A 26 3.46 16.77 2.69
CA PHE A 26 4.12 15.48 2.83
C PHE A 26 4.61 15.05 1.46
N ALA A 27 5.88 15.33 1.20
CA ALA A 27 6.49 15.07 -0.09
C ALA A 27 6.97 13.63 -0.18
N PHE A 28 6.69 12.99 -1.31
CA PHE A 28 7.25 11.70 -1.71
C PHE A 28 7.36 11.64 -3.23
N GLU A 29 8.19 10.74 -3.72
CA GLU A 29 8.29 10.41 -5.14
C GLU A 29 8.07 8.91 -5.37
N LEU A 30 7.63 8.57 -6.58
CA LEU A 30 7.47 7.20 -7.02
C LEU A 30 8.57 6.85 -8.02
N ARG A 31 9.17 5.69 -7.87
CA ARG A 31 10.15 5.15 -8.78
C ARG A 31 10.07 3.63 -8.87
N ASP A 32 10.74 3.06 -9.86
CA ASP A 32 10.91 1.61 -9.91
C ASP A 32 11.69 1.12 -8.69
N ALA A 33 11.26 -0.03 -8.17
CA ALA A 33 11.99 -0.71 -7.12
C ALA A 33 13.31 -1.27 -7.65
N THR A 34 14.30 -1.30 -6.80
CA THR A 34 15.61 -1.87 -7.08
C THR A 34 15.99 -2.92 -6.02
N ALA A 35 17.00 -3.71 -6.27
CA ALA A 35 17.49 -4.68 -5.30
C ALA A 35 17.90 -4.05 -3.94
N ARG A 36 18.21 -2.74 -3.92
CA ARG A 36 18.55 -2.00 -2.69
C ARG A 36 17.34 -1.79 -1.79
N ASP A 37 16.14 -1.77 -2.35
CA ASP A 37 14.89 -1.54 -1.61
C ASP A 37 14.40 -2.81 -0.91
N ILE A 38 14.87 -3.99 -1.32
CA ILE A 38 14.36 -5.29 -0.84
C ILE A 38 14.40 -5.43 0.68
N PRO A 39 15.47 -5.06 1.41
CA PRO A 39 15.47 -5.16 2.88
C PRO A 39 14.37 -4.33 3.53
N TYR A 40 14.13 -3.13 3.04
CA TYR A 40 13.11 -2.21 3.58
C TYR A 40 11.68 -2.66 3.22
N MET A 41 11.49 -3.20 1.99
CA MET A 41 10.22 -3.82 1.60
C MET A 41 9.91 -5.03 2.49
N LEU A 42 10.93 -5.83 2.81
CA LEU A 42 10.81 -6.97 3.71
C LEU A 42 10.41 -6.55 5.13
N GLU A 43 11.00 -5.48 5.66
CA GLU A 43 10.64 -4.94 6.99
C GLU A 43 9.16 -4.53 7.03
N ILE A 44 8.68 -3.80 6.03
CA ILE A 44 7.28 -3.42 5.94
C ILE A 44 6.39 -4.66 5.86
N TYR A 45 6.72 -5.64 5.01
CA TYR A 45 5.94 -6.86 4.86
C TYR A 45 5.85 -7.64 6.18
N ASN A 46 6.99 -7.91 6.81
CA ASN A 46 7.07 -8.68 8.04
C ASN A 46 6.40 -7.97 9.22
N HIS A 47 6.37 -6.63 9.21
CA HIS A 47 5.55 -5.89 10.17
C HIS A 47 4.06 -6.29 10.06
N TYR A 48 3.52 -6.40 8.83
CA TYR A 48 2.13 -6.83 8.63
C TYR A 48 1.92 -8.31 8.94
N VAL A 49 2.89 -9.17 8.65
CA VAL A 49 2.83 -10.59 9.03
C VAL A 49 2.66 -10.71 10.55
N ALA A 50 3.46 -10.00 11.31
CA ALA A 50 3.46 -10.09 12.78
C ALA A 50 2.29 -9.38 13.47
N ASN A 51 1.73 -8.31 12.86
CA ASN A 51 0.84 -7.37 13.57
C ASN A 51 -0.52 -7.17 12.92
N SER A 52 -0.82 -7.82 11.79
CA SER A 52 -2.03 -7.52 11.03
C SER A 52 -2.64 -8.75 10.36
N THR A 53 -3.92 -8.61 10.05
CA THR A 53 -4.69 -9.59 9.25
C THR A 53 -4.74 -9.25 7.76
N VAL A 54 -4.07 -8.19 7.31
CA VAL A 54 -4.05 -7.80 5.89
C VAL A 54 -3.23 -8.75 5.01
N THR A 55 -2.36 -9.54 5.60
CA THR A 55 -1.73 -10.72 4.99
C THR A 55 -2.02 -11.95 5.83
N PHE A 56 -2.21 -13.10 5.18
CA PHE A 56 -2.50 -14.37 5.83
C PHE A 56 -1.22 -15.20 6.09
N ASP A 57 -0.06 -14.69 5.70
CA ASP A 57 1.21 -15.30 6.12
C ASP A 57 1.34 -15.21 7.64
N GLU A 58 1.74 -16.31 8.26
CA GLU A 58 1.96 -16.41 9.71
C GLU A 58 3.44 -16.31 10.07
N ASP A 59 4.30 -16.81 9.19
CA ASP A 59 5.76 -16.75 9.34
C ASP A 59 6.36 -15.58 8.56
N PRO A 60 7.30 -14.83 9.15
CA PRO A 60 8.01 -13.79 8.44
C PRO A 60 8.79 -14.33 7.24
N LEU A 61 8.74 -13.62 6.12
CA LEU A 61 9.59 -13.92 4.97
C LEU A 61 11.06 -13.69 5.31
N THR A 62 11.92 -14.51 4.72
CA THR A 62 13.37 -14.30 4.71
C THR A 62 13.76 -13.34 3.60
N LEU A 63 14.95 -12.74 3.72
CA LEU A 63 15.50 -11.89 2.67
C LEU A 63 15.69 -12.65 1.34
N LYS A 64 15.99 -13.95 1.40
CA LYS A 64 16.13 -14.82 0.23
C LYS A 64 14.79 -14.97 -0.51
N GLU A 65 13.71 -15.21 0.21
CA GLU A 65 12.37 -15.35 -0.37
C GLU A 65 11.89 -14.06 -1.00
N MET A 66 12.08 -12.91 -0.32
CA MET A 66 11.73 -11.61 -0.88
C MET A 66 12.54 -11.30 -2.15
N ARG A 67 13.84 -11.62 -2.18
CA ARG A 67 14.68 -11.49 -3.38
C ARG A 67 14.20 -12.38 -4.51
N SER A 68 13.84 -13.64 -4.22
CA SER A 68 13.30 -14.55 -5.23
C SER A 68 11.98 -14.06 -5.81
N LYS A 69 11.10 -13.52 -4.96
CA LYS A 69 9.83 -12.92 -5.38
C LYS A 69 10.06 -11.68 -6.27
N PHE A 70 10.98 -10.80 -5.88
CA PHE A 70 11.34 -9.61 -6.65
C PHE A 70 11.90 -10.01 -8.03
N ALA A 71 12.88 -10.90 -8.07
CA ALA A 71 13.49 -11.37 -9.32
C ALA A 71 12.46 -12.03 -10.25
N HIS A 72 11.52 -12.80 -9.72
CA HIS A 72 10.46 -13.41 -10.53
C HIS A 72 9.53 -12.37 -11.15
N VAL A 73 9.14 -11.34 -10.41
CA VAL A 73 8.31 -10.24 -10.93
C VAL A 73 9.06 -9.45 -12.01
N GLU A 74 10.35 -9.20 -11.80
CA GLU A 74 11.23 -8.52 -12.75
C GLU A 74 11.41 -9.34 -14.05
N GLU A 75 11.62 -10.65 -13.95
CA GLU A 75 11.73 -11.58 -15.10
C GLU A 75 10.45 -11.58 -15.96
N LEU A 76 9.28 -11.43 -15.33
CA LEU A 76 8.00 -11.34 -16.03
C LEU A 76 7.75 -9.96 -16.66
N GLY A 77 8.63 -8.98 -16.42
CA GLY A 77 8.46 -7.60 -16.89
C GLY A 77 7.30 -6.87 -16.19
N TYR A 78 6.89 -7.31 -15.02
CA TYR A 78 5.81 -6.71 -14.27
C TYR A 78 6.30 -5.55 -13.39
N PRO A 79 5.47 -4.50 -13.19
CA PRO A 79 5.85 -3.37 -12.38
C PRO A 79 6.00 -3.71 -10.91
N TRP A 80 7.08 -3.20 -10.31
CA TRP A 80 7.28 -3.10 -8.87
C TRP A 80 7.74 -1.69 -8.55
N ILE A 81 6.92 -0.94 -7.82
CA ILE A 81 7.07 0.50 -7.61
C ILE A 81 7.25 0.76 -6.12
N VAL A 82 8.13 1.69 -5.78
CA VAL A 82 8.33 2.18 -4.42
C VAL A 82 7.96 3.65 -4.31
N ALA A 83 7.44 4.03 -3.15
CA ALA A 83 7.31 5.41 -2.73
C ALA A 83 8.41 5.73 -1.73
N VAL A 84 9.17 6.77 -1.99
CA VAL A 84 10.29 7.20 -1.14
C VAL A 84 10.12 8.65 -0.71
N SER A 85 10.60 8.99 0.49
CA SER A 85 10.67 10.36 0.96
C SER A 85 11.80 11.13 0.26
N PRO A 86 11.87 12.48 0.38
CA PRO A 86 13.00 13.27 -0.13
C PRO A 86 14.36 12.89 0.47
N ARG A 87 14.37 12.12 1.55
CA ARG A 87 15.59 11.57 2.18
C ARG A 87 15.85 10.12 1.80
N ASP A 88 15.23 9.62 0.72
CA ASP A 88 15.32 8.24 0.23
C ASP A 88 14.90 7.16 1.25
N VAL A 89 13.99 7.51 2.18
CA VAL A 89 13.40 6.54 3.09
C VAL A 89 12.20 5.88 2.42
N LEU A 90 12.15 4.55 2.40
CA LEU A 90 11.04 3.79 1.83
C LEU A 90 9.76 4.01 2.67
N LEU A 91 8.70 4.49 2.03
CA LEU A 91 7.41 4.79 2.64
C LEU A 91 6.36 3.71 2.35
N GLY A 92 6.54 2.98 1.26
CA GLY A 92 5.65 1.92 0.82
C GLY A 92 6.00 1.44 -0.57
N TYR A 93 5.30 0.41 -1.03
CA TYR A 93 5.52 -0.17 -2.34
C TYR A 93 4.27 -0.86 -2.87
N ALA A 94 4.24 -1.06 -4.19
CA ALA A 94 3.19 -1.79 -4.89
C ALA A 94 3.79 -2.65 -6.01
N TYR A 95 3.18 -3.80 -6.27
CA TYR A 95 3.58 -4.70 -7.34
C TYR A 95 2.41 -5.55 -7.80
N VAL A 96 2.60 -6.28 -8.90
CA VAL A 96 1.66 -7.31 -9.34
C VAL A 96 2.37 -8.65 -9.49
N THR A 97 1.64 -9.74 -9.26
CA THR A 97 2.08 -11.11 -9.47
C THR A 97 1.06 -11.89 -10.30
N PRO A 98 1.45 -12.97 -11.01
CA PRO A 98 0.48 -13.83 -11.68
C PRO A 98 -0.61 -14.32 -10.72
N TRP A 99 -1.88 -14.22 -11.14
CA TRP A 99 -3.02 -14.64 -10.32
C TRP A 99 -3.02 -16.14 -10.03
N LYS A 100 -2.73 -16.96 -11.04
CA LYS A 100 -2.72 -18.42 -10.94
C LYS A 100 -1.67 -19.01 -11.88
N PRO A 101 -1.11 -20.20 -11.56
CA PRO A 101 0.01 -20.75 -12.33
C PRO A 101 -0.38 -21.31 -13.71
N LYS A 102 -1.68 -21.57 -13.98
CA LYS A 102 -2.12 -22.15 -15.26
C LYS A 102 -2.04 -21.10 -16.38
N ALA A 103 -1.52 -21.49 -17.55
CA ALA A 103 -1.28 -20.58 -18.69
C ALA A 103 -2.48 -19.78 -19.18
N ALA A 104 -3.71 -20.29 -19.00
CA ALA A 104 -4.92 -19.54 -19.34
C ALA A 104 -5.09 -18.24 -18.54
N TYR A 105 -4.47 -18.13 -17.35
CA TYR A 105 -4.50 -16.93 -16.49
C TYR A 105 -3.36 -15.94 -16.79
N ARG A 106 -2.55 -16.13 -17.84
CA ARG A 106 -1.35 -15.33 -18.13
C ARG A 106 -1.57 -13.80 -18.26
N PHE A 107 -2.80 -13.36 -18.47
CA PHE A 107 -3.16 -11.94 -18.57
C PHE A 107 -3.82 -11.39 -17.30
N THR A 108 -3.92 -12.21 -16.26
CA THR A 108 -4.54 -11.85 -14.99
C THR A 108 -3.47 -11.84 -13.89
N VAL A 109 -3.46 -10.77 -13.13
CA VAL A 109 -2.53 -10.58 -12.01
C VAL A 109 -3.28 -10.27 -10.72
N GLU A 110 -2.61 -10.51 -9.60
CA GLU A 110 -3.00 -9.98 -8.30
C GLU A 110 -2.13 -8.75 -7.98
N ASN A 111 -2.75 -7.66 -7.50
CA ASN A 111 -2.02 -6.51 -7.02
C ASN A 111 -1.82 -6.56 -5.50
N SER A 112 -0.68 -6.06 -5.06
CA SER A 112 -0.35 -5.88 -3.65
C SER A 112 0.16 -4.48 -3.40
N ILE A 113 -0.27 -3.85 -2.30
CA ILE A 113 0.19 -2.53 -1.84
C ILE A 113 0.45 -2.61 -0.34
N TYR A 114 1.65 -2.24 0.06
CA TYR A 114 2.06 -2.20 1.46
C TYR A 114 2.66 -0.84 1.78
N LEU A 115 2.23 -0.23 2.87
CA LEU A 115 2.72 1.06 3.34
C LEU A 115 3.42 0.88 4.68
N GLY A 116 4.50 1.61 4.90
CA GLY A 116 5.07 1.73 6.24
C GLY A 116 4.01 2.24 7.23
N PRO A 117 3.98 1.77 8.48
CA PRO A 117 2.94 2.14 9.45
C PRO A 117 2.77 3.65 9.62
N ALA A 118 3.87 4.40 9.65
CA ALA A 118 3.88 5.86 9.74
C ALA A 118 3.48 6.58 8.43
N SER A 119 3.29 5.83 7.34
CA SER A 119 3.03 6.37 5.99
C SER A 119 1.58 6.25 5.54
N THR A 120 0.73 5.68 6.38
CA THR A 120 -0.71 5.52 6.09
C THR A 120 -1.45 6.87 6.16
N GLY A 121 -2.58 6.97 5.43
CA GLY A 121 -3.41 8.20 5.45
C GLY A 121 -2.86 9.40 4.66
N LYS A 122 -1.68 9.29 4.06
CA LYS A 122 -0.97 10.39 3.37
C LYS A 122 -1.10 10.35 1.84
N GLY A 123 -2.05 9.60 1.29
CA GLY A 123 -2.28 9.54 -0.15
C GLY A 123 -1.35 8.60 -0.92
N ILE A 124 -0.29 8.05 -0.30
CA ILE A 124 0.73 7.20 -0.95
C ILE A 124 0.09 5.98 -1.63
N GLY A 125 -0.83 5.28 -0.96
CA GLY A 125 -1.49 4.11 -1.54
C GLY A 125 -2.26 4.43 -2.82
N LYS A 126 -2.92 5.60 -2.86
CA LYS A 126 -3.60 6.08 -4.08
C LYS A 126 -2.61 6.40 -5.19
N ALA A 127 -1.50 7.05 -4.88
CA ALA A 127 -0.46 7.36 -5.84
C ALA A 127 0.19 6.09 -6.42
N LEU A 128 0.53 5.12 -5.56
CA LEU A 128 1.05 3.81 -5.97
C LEU A 128 0.06 3.07 -6.90
N MET A 129 -1.23 3.03 -6.56
CA MET A 129 -2.26 2.41 -7.41
C MET A 129 -2.41 3.13 -8.75
N ALA A 130 -2.40 4.46 -8.75
CA ALA A 130 -2.51 5.29 -9.96
C ALA A 130 -1.36 5.03 -10.94
N GLU A 131 -0.17 4.74 -10.43
CA GLU A 131 1.02 4.42 -11.23
C GLU A 131 1.07 2.93 -11.61
N LEU A 132 0.67 2.02 -10.71
CA LEU A 132 0.73 0.58 -10.91
C LEU A 132 -0.17 0.10 -12.06
N LEU A 133 -1.41 0.58 -12.12
CA LEU A 133 -2.39 0.08 -13.10
C LEU A 133 -2.01 0.38 -14.55
N PRO A 134 -1.59 1.61 -14.93
CA PRO A 134 -1.10 1.89 -16.28
C PRO A 134 0.14 1.06 -16.65
N ARG A 135 1.09 0.88 -15.72
CA ARG A 135 2.29 0.08 -15.97
C ARG A 135 1.97 -1.41 -16.13
N ALA A 136 1.06 -1.95 -15.32
CA ALA A 136 0.58 -3.33 -15.50
C ALA A 136 -0.10 -3.50 -16.88
N LYS A 137 -0.92 -2.53 -17.30
CA LYS A 137 -1.52 -2.53 -18.66
C LYS A 137 -0.45 -2.51 -19.75
N ALA A 138 0.57 -1.67 -19.63
CA ALA A 138 1.70 -1.60 -20.57
C ALA A 138 2.49 -2.91 -20.64
N ALA A 139 2.59 -3.64 -19.52
CA ALA A 139 3.17 -4.99 -19.45
C ALA A 139 2.25 -6.11 -20.00
N GLY A 140 1.11 -5.76 -20.61
CA GLY A 140 0.21 -6.72 -21.26
C GLY A 140 -0.88 -7.31 -20.37
N VAL A 141 -0.95 -6.92 -19.10
CA VAL A 141 -2.01 -7.34 -18.17
C VAL A 141 -3.37 -6.83 -18.64
N LYS A 142 -4.40 -7.68 -18.55
CA LYS A 142 -5.78 -7.35 -18.93
C LYS A 142 -6.71 -7.29 -17.71
N GLU A 143 -6.47 -8.12 -16.71
CA GLU A 143 -7.31 -8.24 -15.53
C GLU A 143 -6.47 -8.15 -14.27
N VAL A 144 -6.94 -7.36 -13.31
CA VAL A 144 -6.30 -7.24 -11.99
C VAL A 144 -7.27 -7.72 -10.93
N ILE A 145 -6.82 -8.64 -10.10
CA ILE A 145 -7.54 -9.13 -8.93
C ILE A 145 -6.93 -8.49 -7.68
N ALA A 146 -7.78 -8.06 -6.78
CA ALA A 146 -7.39 -7.69 -5.42
C ALA A 146 -8.01 -8.69 -4.44
N VAL A 147 -7.17 -9.28 -3.59
CA VAL A 147 -7.59 -10.15 -2.48
C VAL A 147 -7.37 -9.35 -1.19
N ILE A 148 -8.46 -9.00 -0.53
CA ILE A 148 -8.43 -8.07 0.60
C ILE A 148 -9.08 -8.74 1.80
N ALA A 149 -8.40 -8.75 2.95
CA ALA A 149 -8.97 -9.28 4.19
C ALA A 149 -10.31 -8.60 4.52
N ASP A 150 -11.29 -9.39 4.98
CA ASP A 150 -12.63 -8.89 5.30
C ASP A 150 -12.70 -8.14 6.65
N LYS A 151 -11.59 -8.10 7.39
CA LYS A 151 -11.46 -7.39 8.67
C LYS A 151 -10.21 -6.55 8.73
N GLY A 152 -10.39 -5.28 9.09
CA GLY A 152 -9.28 -4.33 9.29
C GLY A 152 -8.68 -3.78 7.99
N ALA A 153 -9.30 -3.99 6.83
CA ALA A 153 -8.81 -3.53 5.54
C ALA A 153 -9.82 -2.65 4.77
N ASP A 154 -10.78 -2.02 5.47
CA ASP A 154 -11.83 -1.18 4.88
C ASP A 154 -11.27 -0.07 3.98
N ALA A 155 -10.17 0.56 4.40
CA ALA A 155 -9.50 1.60 3.62
C ALA A 155 -8.97 1.05 2.28
N SER A 156 -8.50 -0.20 2.25
CA SER A 156 -8.06 -0.88 1.03
C SER A 156 -9.23 -1.17 0.11
N VAL A 157 -10.34 -1.69 0.62
CA VAL A 157 -11.56 -1.93 -0.15
C VAL A 157 -12.07 -0.62 -0.78
N ALA A 158 -12.17 0.44 0.03
CA ALA A 158 -12.61 1.75 -0.45
C ALA A 158 -11.66 2.32 -1.53
N MET A 159 -10.36 2.19 -1.35
CA MET A 159 -9.37 2.62 -2.33
C MET A 159 -9.56 1.87 -3.66
N HIS A 160 -9.64 0.55 -3.64
CA HIS A 160 -9.82 -0.24 -4.86
C HIS A 160 -11.12 0.10 -5.58
N ARG A 161 -12.23 0.27 -4.87
CA ARG A 161 -13.51 0.72 -5.46
C ARG A 161 -13.37 2.08 -6.14
N ASN A 162 -12.63 3.03 -5.53
CA ASN A 162 -12.38 4.35 -6.12
C ASN A 162 -11.54 4.27 -7.42
N PHE A 163 -10.73 3.23 -7.58
CA PHE A 163 -10.01 2.93 -8.82
C PHE A 163 -10.82 2.07 -9.82
N GLY A 164 -12.11 1.86 -9.57
CA GLY A 164 -13.01 1.15 -10.47
C GLY A 164 -12.90 -0.37 -10.39
N PHE A 165 -12.41 -0.91 -9.29
CA PHE A 165 -12.55 -2.33 -9.00
C PHE A 165 -14.00 -2.64 -8.58
N THR A 166 -14.53 -3.74 -9.07
CA THR A 166 -15.85 -4.28 -8.71
C THR A 166 -15.66 -5.50 -7.82
N GLU A 167 -16.42 -5.58 -6.74
CA GLU A 167 -16.46 -6.77 -5.90
C GLU A 167 -17.10 -7.93 -6.66
N ILE A 168 -16.41 -9.05 -6.75
CA ILE A 168 -16.83 -10.26 -7.46
C ILE A 168 -17.13 -11.44 -6.53
N GLY A 169 -16.81 -11.33 -5.26
CA GLY A 169 -17.09 -12.35 -4.27
C GLY A 169 -16.53 -12.06 -2.90
N HIS A 170 -17.08 -12.77 -1.92
CA HIS A 170 -16.60 -12.80 -0.55
C HIS A 170 -16.45 -14.26 -0.12
N MET A 171 -15.28 -14.60 0.40
CA MET A 171 -15.00 -15.90 0.98
C MET A 171 -14.89 -15.73 2.49
N GLY A 172 -15.89 -16.17 3.23
CA GLY A 172 -15.85 -16.17 4.69
C GLY A 172 -15.06 -17.37 5.23
N LYS A 173 -14.28 -17.19 6.30
CA LYS A 173 -13.58 -18.27 7.01
C LYS A 173 -12.66 -19.13 6.13
N VAL A 174 -11.85 -18.48 5.28
CA VAL A 174 -10.89 -19.16 4.39
C VAL A 174 -9.47 -19.17 4.92
N GLY A 175 -9.17 -18.32 5.91
CA GLY A 175 -7.90 -18.25 6.61
C GLY A 175 -8.08 -18.29 8.13
N PHE A 176 -7.05 -18.72 8.83
CA PHE A 176 -7.04 -18.72 10.30
C PHE A 176 -5.72 -18.07 10.77
N LYS A 177 -5.82 -16.96 11.51
CA LYS A 177 -4.64 -16.24 12.01
C LYS A 177 -4.97 -15.53 13.32
N PHE A 178 -4.02 -15.45 14.23
CA PHE A 178 -4.20 -14.87 15.56
C PHE A 178 -5.41 -15.46 16.33
N GLY A 179 -5.59 -16.78 16.23
CA GLY A 179 -6.67 -17.49 16.94
C GLY A 179 -8.09 -17.26 16.40
N ARG A 180 -8.23 -16.67 15.21
CA ARG A 180 -9.56 -16.38 14.62
C ARG A 180 -9.65 -16.69 13.14
N TRP A 181 -10.85 -17.04 12.70
CA TRP A 181 -11.19 -17.20 11.29
C TRP A 181 -11.29 -15.85 10.59
N LEU A 182 -10.74 -15.77 9.40
CA LEU A 182 -10.71 -14.60 8.52
C LEU A 182 -11.29 -14.97 7.16
N GLY A 183 -11.92 -13.99 6.53
CA GLY A 183 -12.38 -14.07 5.16
C GLY A 183 -11.66 -13.08 4.26
N THR A 184 -11.96 -13.14 2.97
CA THR A 184 -11.43 -12.21 1.98
C THR A 184 -12.52 -11.71 1.04
N TYR A 185 -12.47 -10.43 0.69
CA TYR A 185 -13.14 -9.90 -0.49
C TYR A 185 -12.28 -10.10 -1.72
N LEU A 186 -12.90 -10.48 -2.81
CA LEU A 186 -12.31 -10.53 -4.14
C LEU A 186 -12.86 -9.37 -4.96
N LEU A 187 -11.98 -8.48 -5.42
CA LEU A 187 -12.33 -7.40 -6.32
C LEU A 187 -11.59 -7.57 -7.64
N GLN A 188 -12.19 -7.16 -8.72
CA GLN A 188 -11.63 -7.28 -10.07
C GLN A 188 -11.72 -5.97 -10.83
N LYS A 189 -10.71 -5.70 -11.64
CA LYS A 189 -10.67 -4.57 -12.57
C LYS A 189 -10.11 -5.01 -13.92
N SER A 190 -10.86 -4.69 -15.00
CA SER A 190 -10.35 -4.81 -16.37
C SER A 190 -9.54 -3.58 -16.76
N LEU A 191 -8.38 -3.79 -17.35
CA LEU A 191 -7.49 -2.76 -17.89
C LEU A 191 -7.73 -2.62 -19.42
N LYS A 192 -8.86 -2.01 -19.81
CA LYS A 192 -9.22 -1.77 -21.22
C LYS A 192 -8.33 -0.75 -21.90
#